data_55ee23c1d8c4b71791b446dd394dbcb4
#
_entry.id   55ee23c1d8c4b71791b446dd394dbcb4
#
_cell.length_a   1.000
_cell.length_b   1.000
_cell.length_c   1.000
_cell.angle_alpha   90.00
_cell.angle_beta   90.00
_cell.angle_gamma   90.00
#
_symmetry.space_group_name_H-M   'P 1'
#
loop_
_entity.id
_entity.type
_entity.pdbx_description
1 polymer ?
#
loop_
_entity_poly.entity_id
_entity_poly.type
_entity_poly.pdbx_seq_one_letter_code
_entity_poly.pdbx_strand_id
1 'polypeptide(L)'
;MHSSKTTHDSENSHTPEHCFTRFQQPIESYSLPERFTFPFYYEPHPLCEIASHQLQQYLETQTDWQHDFGLDSDAGRGKMFGVLLVKSPEGELGYFSAFSGKIADQNLLPHFVPPVFDMLSSDSFFHQDTADMMAVNAKFKALQANADYLELCEQLAQQKAQAEQEIEAQRLLIIEGRKTRKEQREQGKENLDEQAFEQLNNELNKASVADKNQQKYLKLNWEQILNELQIKVDVFTHQLAELKEQRAHLSHQLQHKLFSQYAFLNAEGNIEDLNQIFEDTPNKIPPAGSGECAAPKLLQYAYLNGYTPLALAEFWWGRSPKSEIRKHKTYYASCQSKCVPILGHMMKGLEVDPNPLLENPAEGKDLDILFQDDHIVVVHKPAGFLSVPGKTIKDSAYTRVQEMHPDVEGPFVIHRLDMATSGILIFALTRRANKSLQKQFITREVEKRYVAMIEGFLAEDEGYVRLPLRGDLYDRPRQIVCFEHGKPAETKWEVIERNEQTTKVYLHPKTGRTHQLRVHCSHEEGLNMPIVGDGLYGNKADRLHLHAERLALHHPVTKEWMEFQFDAEF
;
A
#
# COMPACT_ATOMS: atom_id res chain seq x y z
N MET A 1 -37.08 -39.33 -17.27
CA MET A 1 -37.68 -38.07 -17.74
C MET A 1 -37.68 -37.08 -16.57
N HIS A 2 -36.70 -36.28 -16.50
CA HIS A 2 -36.63 -34.96 -15.80
C HIS A 2 -35.19 -34.49 -15.87
N SER A 3 -34.84 -33.80 -16.92
CA SER A 3 -33.65 -32.94 -16.96
C SER A 3 -33.72 -32.17 -18.30
N SER A 4 -34.13 -30.95 -18.24
CA SER A 4 -33.87 -29.91 -19.25
C SER A 4 -34.78 -28.70 -18.97
N LYS A 5 -34.46 -27.90 -17.98
CA LYS A 5 -35.08 -26.58 -17.77
C LYS A 5 -34.25 -25.62 -16.90
N THR A 6 -32.94 -25.66 -16.97
CA THR A 6 -32.10 -24.73 -16.13
C THR A 6 -31.07 -23.92 -16.91
N THR A 7 -30.96 -24.06 -18.22
CA THR A 7 -29.93 -23.32 -19.02
C THR A 7 -30.49 -22.12 -19.82
N HIS A 8 -31.80 -21.93 -19.89
CA HIS A 8 -32.38 -20.79 -20.63
C HIS A 8 -32.75 -19.57 -19.75
N ASP A 9 -32.84 -19.75 -18.42
CA ASP A 9 -33.22 -18.65 -17.53
C ASP A 9 -32.03 -17.76 -17.10
N SER A 10 -30.78 -18.20 -17.26
CA SER A 10 -29.60 -17.43 -16.87
C SER A 10 -29.18 -16.38 -17.90
N GLU A 11 -29.41 -16.61 -19.20
CA GLU A 11 -29.07 -15.64 -20.25
C GLU A 11 -30.02 -14.43 -20.27
N ASN A 12 -31.25 -14.56 -19.76
CA ASN A 12 -32.23 -13.46 -19.74
C ASN A 12 -32.13 -12.55 -18.49
N SER A 13 -31.37 -12.91 -17.47
CA SER A 13 -31.35 -12.18 -16.21
C SER A 13 -30.46 -10.92 -16.19
N HIS A 14 -29.64 -10.71 -17.26
CA HIS A 14 -28.71 -9.58 -17.35
C HIS A 14 -28.94 -8.70 -18.57
N THR A 15 -30.17 -8.70 -19.09
CA THR A 15 -30.58 -7.72 -20.12
C THR A 15 -30.69 -6.33 -19.52
N PRO A 16 -30.63 -5.27 -20.34
CA PRO A 16 -30.77 -3.89 -19.86
C PRO A 16 -32.03 -3.67 -19.00
N GLU A 17 -33.14 -4.30 -19.32
CA GLU A 17 -34.38 -4.18 -18.57
C GLU A 17 -34.29 -4.75 -17.15
N HIS A 18 -33.43 -5.73 -16.91
CA HIS A 18 -33.24 -6.37 -15.59
C HIS A 18 -32.16 -5.67 -14.76
N CYS A 19 -31.16 -5.05 -15.38
CA CYS A 19 -30.09 -4.33 -14.70
C CYS A 19 -30.43 -2.87 -14.46
N PHE A 20 -31.29 -2.26 -15.30
CA PHE A 20 -31.71 -0.86 -15.16
C PHE A 20 -32.71 -0.71 -14.01
N THR A 21 -32.33 0.07 -13.03
CA THR A 21 -33.16 0.34 -11.86
C THR A 21 -33.70 1.76 -11.90
N ARG A 22 -35.02 1.90 -11.76
CA ARG A 22 -35.72 3.18 -11.67
C ARG A 22 -35.68 3.70 -10.24
N PHE A 23 -35.69 5.02 -10.11
CA PHE A 23 -35.82 5.65 -8.81
C PHE A 23 -37.24 5.40 -8.24
N GLN A 24 -37.30 4.99 -6.98
CA GLN A 24 -38.58 4.72 -6.28
C GLN A 24 -39.24 6.00 -5.76
N GLN A 25 -38.49 7.09 -5.66
CA GLN A 25 -38.95 8.40 -5.21
C GLN A 25 -38.87 9.42 -6.34
N PRO A 26 -39.65 10.52 -6.30
CA PRO A 26 -39.56 11.63 -7.26
C PRO A 26 -38.18 12.25 -7.28
N ILE A 27 -37.63 12.48 -8.46
CA ILE A 27 -36.25 13.01 -8.67
C ILE A 27 -36.24 14.34 -9.42
N GLU A 28 -37.40 14.88 -9.80
CA GLU A 28 -37.55 16.08 -10.64
C GLU A 28 -37.00 17.35 -9.96
N SER A 29 -36.87 17.35 -8.64
CA SER A 29 -36.30 18.46 -7.88
C SER A 29 -34.79 18.51 -7.87
N TYR A 30 -34.12 17.46 -8.35
CA TYR A 30 -32.66 17.37 -8.40
C TYR A 30 -32.12 17.81 -9.76
N SER A 31 -31.12 18.68 -9.78
CA SER A 31 -30.40 19.02 -11.01
C SER A 31 -29.59 17.80 -11.50
N LEU A 32 -29.51 17.64 -12.81
CA LEU A 32 -28.61 16.64 -13.38
C LEU A 32 -27.16 17.16 -13.34
N PRO A 33 -26.18 16.28 -13.21
CA PRO A 33 -24.77 16.68 -13.30
C PRO A 33 -24.47 17.20 -14.71
N GLU A 34 -23.75 18.32 -14.80
CA GLU A 34 -23.31 18.90 -16.08
C GLU A 34 -22.18 18.09 -16.71
N ARG A 35 -21.37 17.44 -15.89
CA ARG A 35 -20.23 16.63 -16.29
C ARG A 35 -20.24 15.29 -15.56
N PHE A 36 -19.55 14.31 -16.12
CA PHE A 36 -19.38 13.01 -15.47
C PHE A 36 -18.46 13.14 -14.25
N THR A 37 -18.79 12.45 -13.17
CA THR A 37 -18.00 12.40 -11.93
C THR A 37 -16.55 12.05 -12.21
N PHE A 38 -15.57 12.83 -11.67
CA PHE A 38 -14.18 12.44 -11.65
C PHE A 38 -13.96 11.31 -10.62
N PRO A 39 -13.74 10.03 -11.03
CA PRO A 39 -13.95 8.89 -10.13
C PRO A 39 -12.87 8.71 -9.05
N PHE A 40 -11.78 9.49 -9.09
CA PHE A 40 -10.63 9.33 -8.18
C PHE A 40 -10.62 10.34 -7.03
N TYR A 41 -11.53 11.32 -7.05
CA TYR A 41 -11.71 12.29 -5.98
C TYR A 41 -13.04 13.04 -6.20
N TYR A 42 -14.08 12.66 -5.47
CA TYR A 42 -15.42 13.24 -5.65
C TYR A 42 -16.24 13.17 -4.36
N GLU A 43 -17.27 13.98 -4.32
CA GLU A 43 -18.45 13.81 -3.47
C GLU A 43 -19.57 13.20 -4.31
N PRO A 44 -20.32 12.23 -3.80
CA PRO A 44 -21.40 11.63 -4.56
C PRO A 44 -22.44 12.67 -4.97
N HIS A 45 -22.89 12.62 -6.22
CA HIS A 45 -24.03 13.41 -6.65
C HIS A 45 -25.29 12.97 -5.87
N PRO A 46 -26.22 13.87 -5.46
CA PRO A 46 -27.42 13.53 -4.68
C PRO A 46 -28.24 12.37 -5.27
N LEU A 47 -28.36 12.30 -6.60
CA LEU A 47 -29.03 11.16 -7.27
C LEU A 47 -28.26 9.85 -7.11
N CYS A 48 -26.93 9.87 -7.04
CA CYS A 48 -26.13 8.68 -6.74
C CYS A 48 -26.26 8.26 -5.27
N GLU A 49 -26.47 9.21 -4.34
CA GLU A 49 -26.75 8.88 -2.94
C GLU A 49 -28.11 8.18 -2.81
N ILE A 50 -29.14 8.67 -3.50
CA ILE A 50 -30.46 8.01 -3.55
C ILE A 50 -30.33 6.60 -4.13
N ALA A 51 -29.65 6.44 -5.27
CA ALA A 51 -29.40 5.15 -5.89
C ALA A 51 -28.65 4.19 -4.94
N SER A 52 -27.62 4.70 -4.26
CA SER A 52 -26.86 3.94 -3.28
C SER A 52 -27.72 3.49 -2.10
N HIS A 53 -28.57 4.35 -1.56
CA HIS A 53 -29.50 3.99 -0.48
C HIS A 53 -30.51 2.92 -0.92
N GLN A 54 -31.06 3.02 -2.13
CA GLN A 54 -31.94 1.98 -2.68
C GLN A 54 -31.19 0.62 -2.83
N LEU A 55 -29.95 0.67 -3.32
CA LEU A 55 -29.13 -0.54 -3.42
C LEU A 55 -28.80 -1.12 -2.03
N GLN A 56 -28.49 -0.28 -1.04
CA GLN A 56 -28.24 -0.70 0.34
C GLN A 56 -29.48 -1.37 0.95
N GLN A 57 -30.68 -0.84 0.72
CA GLN A 57 -31.94 -1.46 1.14
C GLN A 57 -32.15 -2.82 0.46
N TYR A 58 -31.85 -2.94 -0.83
CA TYR A 58 -31.87 -4.23 -1.52
C TYR A 58 -30.91 -5.23 -0.86
N LEU A 59 -29.65 -4.81 -0.57
CA LEU A 59 -28.64 -5.67 0.08
C LEU A 59 -29.06 -6.13 1.48
N GLU A 60 -29.85 -5.34 2.21
CA GLU A 60 -30.37 -5.70 3.54
C GLU A 60 -31.56 -6.68 3.47
N THR A 61 -32.32 -6.65 2.40
CA THR A 61 -33.62 -7.36 2.33
C THR A 61 -33.66 -8.53 1.37
N GLN A 62 -32.70 -8.60 0.41
CA GLN A 62 -32.68 -9.67 -0.58
C GLN A 62 -32.44 -11.05 0.05
N THR A 63 -33.01 -12.09 -0.56
CA THR A 63 -32.91 -13.49 -0.16
C THR A 63 -32.41 -14.42 -1.25
N ASP A 64 -32.08 -13.88 -2.44
CA ASP A 64 -31.75 -14.65 -3.63
C ASP A 64 -30.37 -15.32 -3.54
N TRP A 65 -29.46 -14.74 -2.73
CA TRP A 65 -28.11 -15.23 -2.51
C TRP A 65 -27.62 -14.87 -1.10
N GLN A 66 -26.67 -15.66 -0.58
CA GLN A 66 -26.09 -15.45 0.74
C GLN A 66 -24.60 -15.23 0.65
N HIS A 67 -24.11 -14.18 1.28
CA HIS A 67 -22.69 -13.89 1.43
C HIS A 67 -22.42 -13.29 2.81
N ASP A 68 -21.42 -13.80 3.48
CA ASP A 68 -20.96 -13.24 4.75
C ASP A 68 -20.09 -12.00 4.50
N PHE A 69 -20.69 -10.83 4.66
CA PHE A 69 -19.99 -9.55 4.57
C PHE A 69 -19.21 -9.19 5.83
N GLY A 70 -19.23 -10.00 6.87
CA GLY A 70 -18.56 -9.75 8.14
C GLY A 70 -19.23 -8.68 8.99
N LEU A 71 -20.54 -8.48 8.84
CA LEU A 71 -21.31 -7.58 9.72
C LEU A 71 -21.59 -8.25 11.07
N ASP A 72 -21.86 -9.56 11.04
CA ASP A 72 -22.21 -10.38 12.22
C ASP A 72 -21.16 -11.46 12.52
N SER A 73 -20.06 -11.52 11.75
CA SER A 73 -19.02 -12.55 11.87
C SER A 73 -17.61 -11.98 11.69
N ASP A 74 -16.62 -12.68 12.29
CA ASP A 74 -15.20 -12.37 12.12
C ASP A 74 -14.58 -12.98 10.85
N ALA A 75 -15.29 -13.87 10.16
CA ALA A 75 -14.81 -14.59 8.99
C ALA A 75 -15.17 -13.91 7.67
N GLY A 76 -16.25 -13.12 7.66
CA GLY A 76 -16.77 -12.45 6.47
C GLY A 76 -15.90 -11.33 5.94
N ARG A 77 -16.13 -10.95 4.69
CA ARG A 77 -15.38 -9.89 3.99
C ARG A 77 -16.33 -8.92 3.31
N GLY A 78 -16.19 -7.65 3.63
CA GLY A 78 -16.89 -6.59 2.92
C GLY A 78 -16.51 -6.51 1.44
N LYS A 79 -17.32 -5.81 0.67
CA LYS A 79 -17.20 -5.61 -0.77
C LYS A 79 -17.47 -4.17 -1.16
N MET A 80 -16.84 -3.74 -2.24
CA MET A 80 -17.17 -2.48 -2.90
C MET A 80 -18.35 -2.68 -3.82
N PHE A 81 -19.38 -1.87 -3.66
CA PHE A 81 -20.50 -1.73 -4.58
C PHE A 81 -20.43 -0.37 -5.27
N GLY A 82 -20.97 -0.29 -6.46
CA GLY A 82 -21.06 0.94 -7.22
C GLY A 82 -22.43 1.10 -7.84
N VAL A 83 -22.83 2.36 -8.01
CA VAL A 83 -23.99 2.79 -8.77
C VAL A 83 -23.56 3.77 -9.85
N LEU A 84 -24.11 3.64 -11.05
CA LEU A 84 -23.90 4.55 -12.17
C LEU A 84 -25.24 5.16 -12.57
N LEU A 85 -25.40 6.46 -12.34
CA LEU A 85 -26.53 7.23 -12.86
C LEU A 85 -26.44 7.26 -14.38
N VAL A 86 -27.48 6.85 -15.05
CA VAL A 86 -27.52 6.78 -16.51
C VAL A 86 -28.84 7.33 -17.07
N LYS A 87 -28.76 7.76 -18.33
CA LYS A 87 -29.91 8.10 -19.16
C LYS A 87 -30.04 7.03 -20.23
N SER A 88 -31.22 6.41 -20.34
CA SER A 88 -31.50 5.40 -21.37
C SER A 88 -31.53 6.02 -22.78
N PRO A 89 -31.44 5.21 -23.85
CA PRO A 89 -31.62 5.69 -25.22
C PRO A 89 -32.96 6.42 -25.44
N GLU A 90 -34.00 6.05 -24.69
CA GLU A 90 -35.32 6.65 -24.74
C GLU A 90 -35.43 7.94 -23.87
N GLY A 91 -34.36 8.26 -23.13
CA GLY A 91 -34.29 9.48 -22.31
C GLY A 91 -34.71 9.25 -20.86
N GLU A 92 -35.01 8.03 -20.42
CA GLU A 92 -35.40 7.73 -19.05
C GLU A 92 -34.17 7.77 -18.13
N LEU A 93 -34.33 8.34 -16.92
CA LEU A 93 -33.29 8.37 -15.88
C LEU A 93 -33.43 7.17 -14.93
N GLY A 94 -32.31 6.55 -14.63
CA GLY A 94 -32.20 5.46 -13.68
C GLY A 94 -30.73 5.17 -13.37
N TYR A 95 -30.47 4.02 -12.83
CA TYR A 95 -29.10 3.65 -12.50
C TYR A 95 -28.81 2.16 -12.73
N PHE A 96 -27.54 1.85 -12.99
CA PHE A 96 -26.99 0.51 -12.94
C PHE A 96 -26.26 0.28 -11.63
N SER A 97 -26.22 -0.99 -11.19
CA SER A 97 -25.51 -1.43 -9.99
C SER A 97 -24.45 -2.47 -10.33
N ALA A 98 -23.29 -2.43 -9.64
CA ALA A 98 -22.23 -3.42 -9.75
C ALA A 98 -21.56 -3.67 -8.40
N PHE A 99 -20.83 -4.79 -8.33
CA PHE A 99 -19.96 -5.13 -7.20
C PHE A 99 -18.55 -5.52 -7.66
N SER A 100 -17.57 -5.38 -6.79
CA SER A 100 -16.19 -5.74 -7.09
C SER A 100 -15.94 -7.24 -6.90
N GLY A 101 -15.31 -7.87 -7.90
CA GLY A 101 -14.92 -9.30 -7.88
C GLY A 101 -16.12 -10.22 -7.82
N LYS A 102 -16.13 -11.16 -6.87
CA LYS A 102 -17.16 -12.20 -6.69
C LYS A 102 -17.91 -12.05 -5.38
N ILE A 103 -19.19 -12.40 -5.37
CA ILE A 103 -20.04 -12.52 -4.20
C ILE A 103 -20.63 -13.94 -4.20
N ALA A 104 -20.60 -14.64 -3.09
CA ALA A 104 -21.04 -16.04 -2.99
C ALA A 104 -20.42 -16.96 -4.06
N ASP A 105 -19.14 -16.75 -4.37
CA ASP A 105 -18.36 -17.41 -5.44
C ASP A 105 -18.91 -17.23 -6.87
N GLN A 106 -19.85 -16.30 -7.05
CA GLN A 106 -20.46 -15.93 -8.33
C GLN A 106 -20.04 -14.52 -8.75
N ASN A 107 -19.97 -14.29 -10.05
CA ASN A 107 -19.73 -12.98 -10.65
C ASN A 107 -20.96 -12.44 -11.39
N LEU A 108 -22.01 -13.23 -11.51
CA LEU A 108 -23.32 -12.91 -12.07
C LEU A 108 -24.38 -13.04 -10.99
N LEU A 109 -25.02 -11.93 -10.65
CA LEU A 109 -26.13 -11.88 -9.67
C LEU A 109 -27.26 -11.02 -10.22
N PRO A 110 -28.53 -11.33 -9.86
CA PRO A 110 -29.69 -10.54 -10.32
C PRO A 110 -29.53 -9.05 -9.95
N HIS A 111 -30.03 -8.16 -10.79
CA HIS A 111 -29.98 -6.70 -10.66
C HIS A 111 -28.61 -6.03 -10.78
N PHE A 112 -27.55 -6.80 -10.93
CA PHE A 112 -26.20 -6.28 -11.15
C PHE A 112 -25.77 -6.46 -12.61
N VAL A 113 -25.02 -5.49 -13.13
CA VAL A 113 -24.41 -5.63 -14.45
C VAL A 113 -23.41 -6.78 -14.47
N PRO A 114 -23.28 -7.51 -15.57
CA PRO A 114 -22.34 -8.61 -15.70
C PRO A 114 -20.88 -8.12 -15.61
N PRO A 115 -19.92 -9.05 -15.36
CA PRO A 115 -18.50 -8.74 -15.50
C PRO A 115 -18.15 -8.41 -16.96
N VAL A 116 -17.06 -7.67 -17.16
CA VAL A 116 -16.56 -7.35 -18.52
C VAL A 116 -16.18 -8.64 -19.28
N PHE A 117 -15.62 -9.60 -18.55
CA PHE A 117 -15.35 -10.95 -19.05
C PHE A 117 -15.75 -11.98 -17.98
N ASP A 118 -16.58 -12.94 -18.35
CA ASP A 118 -16.97 -14.03 -17.42
C ASP A 118 -15.94 -15.16 -17.46
N MET A 119 -14.95 -15.06 -16.57
CA MET A 119 -13.94 -16.11 -16.41
C MET A 119 -14.50 -17.41 -15.80
N LEU A 120 -15.71 -17.39 -15.21
CA LEU A 120 -16.35 -18.55 -14.58
C LEU A 120 -17.27 -19.32 -15.53
N SER A 121 -17.52 -18.79 -16.73
CA SER A 121 -18.30 -19.51 -17.76
C SER A 121 -17.71 -20.91 -17.99
N SER A 122 -18.58 -21.90 -18.15
CA SER A 122 -18.20 -23.29 -18.45
C SER A 122 -17.30 -23.42 -19.71
N ASP A 123 -17.49 -22.53 -20.67
CA ASP A 123 -16.77 -22.51 -21.94
C ASP A 123 -15.48 -21.69 -21.89
N SER A 124 -15.13 -21.14 -20.72
CA SER A 124 -13.95 -20.32 -20.55
C SER A 124 -12.67 -21.16 -20.66
N PHE A 125 -11.73 -20.70 -21.51
CA PHE A 125 -10.36 -21.27 -21.60
C PHE A 125 -9.64 -21.29 -20.23
N PHE A 126 -10.07 -20.43 -19.31
CA PHE A 126 -9.48 -20.30 -17.98
C PHE A 126 -9.46 -21.61 -17.20
N HIS A 127 -10.49 -22.45 -17.37
CA HIS A 127 -10.57 -23.77 -16.73
C HIS A 127 -9.49 -24.72 -17.25
N GLN A 128 -9.28 -24.79 -18.59
CA GLN A 128 -8.29 -25.67 -19.20
C GLN A 128 -6.85 -25.22 -18.86
N ASP A 129 -6.55 -23.94 -19.08
CA ASP A 129 -5.21 -23.38 -18.84
C ASP A 129 -4.85 -23.45 -17.33
N THR A 130 -5.84 -23.32 -16.43
CA THR A 130 -5.66 -23.53 -14.98
C THR A 130 -5.37 -25.00 -14.65
N ALA A 131 -6.03 -25.95 -15.31
CA ALA A 131 -5.79 -27.38 -15.10
C ALA A 131 -4.35 -27.76 -15.50
N ASP A 132 -3.84 -27.23 -16.63
CA ASP A 132 -2.46 -27.45 -17.06
C ASP A 132 -1.44 -26.92 -16.05
N MET A 133 -1.67 -25.73 -15.53
CA MET A 133 -0.84 -25.14 -14.46
C MET A 133 -0.90 -25.95 -13.16
N MET A 134 -2.09 -26.45 -12.79
CA MET A 134 -2.26 -27.33 -11.63
C MET A 134 -1.52 -28.67 -11.80
N ALA A 135 -1.50 -29.23 -13.01
CA ALA A 135 -0.76 -30.46 -13.31
C ALA A 135 0.76 -30.27 -13.14
N VAL A 136 1.31 -29.14 -13.61
CA VAL A 136 2.73 -28.80 -13.39
C VAL A 136 3.03 -28.59 -11.91
N ASN A 137 2.13 -27.91 -11.18
CA ASN A 137 2.24 -27.71 -9.72
C ASN A 137 2.24 -29.06 -8.95
N ALA A 138 1.39 -30.00 -9.36
CA ALA A 138 1.34 -31.33 -8.76
C ALA A 138 2.66 -32.08 -8.97
N LYS A 139 3.22 -32.06 -10.19
CA LYS A 139 4.53 -32.63 -10.50
C LYS A 139 5.65 -32.01 -9.68
N PHE A 140 5.66 -30.68 -9.56
CA PHE A 140 6.65 -29.95 -8.75
C PHE A 140 6.58 -30.37 -7.27
N LYS A 141 5.38 -30.41 -6.68
CA LYS A 141 5.18 -30.84 -5.30
C LYS A 141 5.56 -32.31 -5.07
N ALA A 142 5.21 -33.19 -6.03
CA ALA A 142 5.57 -34.61 -5.95
C ALA A 142 7.09 -34.80 -5.99
N LEU A 143 7.78 -34.05 -6.85
CA LEU A 143 9.25 -34.11 -6.94
C LEU A 143 9.93 -33.53 -5.67
N GLN A 144 9.40 -32.45 -5.09
CA GLN A 144 9.88 -31.91 -3.82
C GLN A 144 9.71 -32.90 -2.64
N ALA A 145 8.66 -33.69 -2.67
CA ALA A 145 8.36 -34.70 -1.65
C ALA A 145 8.92 -36.11 -2.00
N ASN A 146 9.72 -36.21 -3.08
CA ASN A 146 10.32 -37.49 -3.48
C ASN A 146 11.28 -38.00 -2.39
N ALA A 147 11.08 -39.24 -1.97
CA ALA A 147 11.88 -39.85 -0.88
C ALA A 147 13.37 -39.90 -1.21
N ASP A 148 13.72 -40.30 -2.44
CA ASP A 148 15.13 -40.40 -2.87
C ASP A 148 15.80 -39.01 -2.87
N TYR A 149 15.08 -37.97 -3.28
CA TYR A 149 15.59 -36.59 -3.25
C TYR A 149 15.85 -36.11 -1.82
N LEU A 150 14.90 -36.34 -0.91
CA LEU A 150 15.03 -35.94 0.49
C LEU A 150 16.18 -36.70 1.17
N GLU A 151 16.29 -38.01 0.92
CA GLU A 151 17.39 -38.84 1.44
C GLU A 151 18.75 -38.36 0.93
N LEU A 152 18.89 -38.08 -0.37
CA LEU A 152 20.11 -37.54 -0.96
C LEU A 152 20.49 -36.18 -0.38
N CYS A 153 19.52 -35.30 -0.15
CA CYS A 153 19.75 -34.01 0.50
C CYS A 153 20.24 -34.17 1.93
N GLU A 154 19.64 -35.10 2.69
CA GLU A 154 20.04 -35.39 4.05
C GLU A 154 21.45 -36.01 4.10
N GLN A 155 21.74 -37.01 3.24
CA GLN A 155 23.07 -37.61 3.10
C GLN A 155 24.13 -36.57 2.75
N LEU A 156 23.84 -35.66 1.80
CA LEU A 156 24.76 -34.59 1.43
C LEU A 156 25.02 -33.63 2.60
N ALA A 157 24.00 -33.29 3.36
CA ALA A 157 24.14 -32.43 4.53
C ALA A 157 24.97 -33.09 5.64
N GLN A 158 24.72 -34.37 5.91
CA GLN A 158 25.48 -35.16 6.89
C GLN A 158 26.95 -35.28 6.48
N GLN A 159 27.22 -35.64 5.21
CA GLN A 159 28.59 -35.79 4.70
C GLN A 159 29.33 -34.43 4.68
N LYS A 160 28.67 -33.32 4.38
CA LYS A 160 29.26 -31.96 4.48
C LYS A 160 29.70 -31.67 5.93
N ALA A 161 28.81 -31.92 6.90
CA ALA A 161 29.12 -31.69 8.31
C ALA A 161 30.28 -32.58 8.80
N GLN A 162 30.31 -33.85 8.39
CA GLN A 162 31.39 -34.75 8.70
C GLN A 162 32.72 -34.29 8.08
N ALA A 163 32.73 -33.91 6.82
CA ALA A 163 33.90 -33.39 6.13
C ALA A 163 34.47 -32.13 6.82
N GLU A 164 33.61 -31.19 7.21
CA GLU A 164 34.02 -29.99 7.95
C GLU A 164 34.66 -30.37 9.30
N GLN A 165 34.07 -31.31 10.03
CA GLN A 165 34.56 -31.74 11.31
C GLN A 165 35.93 -32.44 11.19
N GLU A 166 36.09 -33.37 10.23
CA GLU A 166 37.34 -34.10 10.03
C GLU A 166 38.47 -33.20 9.51
N ILE A 167 38.17 -32.28 8.58
CA ILE A 167 39.16 -31.34 8.07
C ILE A 167 39.62 -30.38 9.16
N GLU A 168 38.71 -29.91 10.03
CA GLU A 168 39.08 -29.03 11.14
C GLU A 168 39.87 -29.81 12.23
N ALA A 169 39.48 -31.04 12.55
CA ALA A 169 40.25 -31.88 13.45
C ALA A 169 41.70 -32.09 12.95
N GLN A 170 41.87 -32.42 11.66
CA GLN A 170 43.21 -32.56 11.06
C GLN A 170 44.00 -31.24 11.08
N ARG A 171 43.33 -30.10 10.89
CA ARG A 171 43.95 -28.78 10.99
C ARG A 171 44.50 -28.51 12.40
N LEU A 172 43.73 -28.85 13.43
CA LEU A 172 44.15 -28.71 14.82
C LEU A 172 45.36 -29.60 15.14
N LEU A 173 45.36 -30.84 14.68
CA LEU A 173 46.50 -31.75 14.82
C LEU A 173 47.77 -31.18 14.16
N ILE A 174 47.67 -30.58 13.00
CA ILE A 174 48.79 -29.92 12.32
C ILE A 174 49.32 -28.73 13.13
N ILE A 175 48.43 -27.93 13.73
CA ILE A 175 48.80 -26.77 14.56
C ILE A 175 49.58 -27.27 15.79
N GLU A 176 49.07 -28.27 16.47
CA GLU A 176 49.73 -28.90 17.64
C GLU A 176 51.07 -29.50 17.26
N GLY A 177 51.12 -30.30 16.18
CA GLY A 177 52.35 -30.87 15.65
C GLY A 177 53.41 -29.83 15.28
N ARG A 178 53.01 -28.65 14.76
CA ARG A 178 53.93 -27.53 14.51
C ARG A 178 54.51 -26.97 15.81
N LYS A 179 53.69 -26.84 16.86
CA LYS A 179 54.15 -26.39 18.17
C LYS A 179 55.17 -27.38 18.77
N THR A 180 54.83 -28.64 18.79
CA THR A 180 55.70 -29.71 19.28
C THR A 180 57.03 -29.78 18.51
N ARG A 181 56.99 -29.70 17.17
CA ARG A 181 58.20 -29.69 16.35
C ARG A 181 59.08 -28.46 16.58
N LYS A 182 58.47 -27.30 16.93
CA LYS A 182 59.20 -26.11 17.30
C LYS A 182 59.94 -26.32 18.63
N GLU A 183 59.26 -26.85 19.64
CA GLU A 183 59.84 -27.17 20.94
C GLU A 183 60.98 -28.18 20.82
N GLN A 184 60.79 -29.26 20.02
CA GLN A 184 61.84 -30.25 19.76
C GLN A 184 63.09 -29.67 19.07
N ARG A 185 62.94 -28.68 18.15
CA ARG A 185 64.05 -27.98 17.53
C ARG A 185 64.79 -27.09 18.53
N GLU A 186 64.08 -26.41 19.40
CA GLU A 186 64.68 -25.59 20.45
C GLU A 186 65.48 -26.44 21.41
N GLN A 187 64.93 -27.55 21.91
CA GLN A 187 65.61 -28.52 22.78
C GLN A 187 66.77 -29.19 22.09
N GLY A 188 66.64 -29.61 20.83
CA GLY A 188 67.68 -30.24 20.05
C GLY A 188 68.88 -29.34 19.80
N LYS A 189 68.62 -28.00 19.62
CA LYS A 189 69.69 -27.03 19.45
C LYS A 189 70.55 -26.83 20.71
N GLU A 190 69.97 -27.05 21.90
CA GLU A 190 70.65 -26.91 23.17
C GLU A 190 71.40 -28.18 23.59
N ASN A 191 70.90 -29.37 23.21
CA ASN A 191 71.33 -30.63 23.78
C ASN A 191 72.02 -31.61 22.79
N LEU A 192 72.04 -31.31 21.48
CA LEU A 192 72.58 -32.18 20.45
C LEU A 192 73.83 -31.60 19.76
N ASP A 193 74.72 -32.45 19.28
CA ASP A 193 75.80 -32.06 18.38
C ASP A 193 75.24 -31.71 16.98
N GLU A 194 76.02 -31.05 16.14
CA GLU A 194 75.64 -30.52 14.84
C GLU A 194 75.05 -31.58 13.90
N GLN A 195 75.67 -32.82 13.90
CA GLN A 195 75.23 -33.91 13.03
C GLN A 195 73.92 -34.53 13.49
N ALA A 196 73.73 -34.73 14.77
CA ALA A 196 72.50 -35.24 15.35
C ALA A 196 71.33 -34.19 15.23
N PHE A 197 71.62 -32.88 15.36
CA PHE A 197 70.67 -31.83 15.17
C PHE A 197 70.20 -31.73 13.71
N GLU A 198 71.07 -31.88 12.73
CA GLU A 198 70.72 -31.93 11.31
C GLU A 198 69.82 -33.15 10.99
N GLN A 199 70.07 -34.30 11.54
CA GLN A 199 69.22 -35.49 11.42
C GLN A 199 67.82 -35.23 11.99
N LEU A 200 67.74 -34.68 13.20
CA LEU A 200 66.47 -34.29 13.81
C LEU A 200 65.69 -33.33 12.94
N ASN A 201 66.29 -32.26 12.40
CA ASN A 201 65.66 -31.34 11.52
C ASN A 201 65.08 -31.97 10.24
N ASN A 202 65.82 -32.91 9.66
CA ASN A 202 65.38 -33.65 8.50
C ASN A 202 64.17 -34.55 8.80
N GLU A 203 64.09 -35.18 9.95
CA GLU A 203 62.95 -35.98 10.41
C GLU A 203 61.72 -35.06 10.66
N LEU A 204 61.90 -33.97 11.38
CA LEU A 204 60.82 -32.99 11.64
C LEU A 204 60.28 -32.34 10.37
N ASN A 205 61.16 -32.10 9.38
CA ASN A 205 60.71 -31.62 8.07
C ASN A 205 59.90 -32.68 7.31
N LYS A 206 60.32 -33.96 7.31
CA LYS A 206 59.55 -35.03 6.71
C LYS A 206 58.16 -35.16 7.36
N ALA A 207 58.11 -35.09 8.69
CA ALA A 207 56.85 -35.13 9.44
C ALA A 207 55.92 -33.92 9.03
N SER A 208 56.47 -32.72 8.90
CA SER A 208 55.71 -31.54 8.47
C SER A 208 55.14 -31.67 7.04
N VAL A 209 55.91 -32.31 6.14
CA VAL A 209 55.45 -32.61 4.78
C VAL A 209 54.37 -33.69 4.78
N ALA A 210 54.53 -34.73 5.62
CA ALA A 210 53.52 -35.79 5.78
C ALA A 210 52.16 -35.22 6.25
N ASP A 211 52.17 -34.37 7.28
CA ASP A 211 50.96 -33.70 7.79
C ASP A 211 50.23 -32.91 6.70
N LYS A 212 50.96 -32.12 5.93
CA LYS A 212 50.39 -31.33 4.82
C LYS A 212 49.80 -32.23 3.73
N ASN A 213 50.50 -33.31 3.40
CA ASN A 213 50.02 -34.26 2.41
C ASN A 213 48.74 -34.96 2.90
N GLN A 214 48.72 -35.39 4.16
CA GLN A 214 47.55 -36.00 4.77
C GLN A 214 46.33 -35.06 4.72
N GLN A 215 46.49 -33.78 5.07
CA GLN A 215 45.43 -32.80 4.96
C GLN A 215 44.96 -32.62 3.51
N LYS A 216 45.91 -32.57 2.57
CA LYS A 216 45.58 -32.44 1.14
C LYS A 216 44.77 -33.64 0.64
N TYR A 217 45.21 -34.86 0.98
CA TYR A 217 44.47 -36.07 0.57
C TYR A 217 43.11 -36.17 1.22
N LEU A 218 42.97 -35.78 2.49
CA LEU A 218 41.68 -35.73 3.18
C LEU A 218 40.71 -34.80 2.48
N LYS A 219 41.17 -33.60 2.12
CA LYS A 219 40.33 -32.62 1.38
C LYS A 219 39.91 -33.14 0.01
N LEU A 220 40.83 -33.71 -0.75
CA LEU A 220 40.54 -34.27 -2.08
C LEU A 220 39.54 -35.42 -2.01
N ASN A 221 39.67 -36.29 -1.02
CA ASN A 221 38.76 -37.42 -0.80
C ASN A 221 37.33 -36.90 -0.49
N TRP A 222 37.22 -35.94 0.42
CA TRP A 222 35.92 -35.35 0.74
C TRP A 222 35.33 -34.58 -0.43
N GLU A 223 36.14 -33.86 -1.19
CA GLU A 223 35.71 -33.17 -2.40
C GLU A 223 35.11 -34.14 -3.41
N GLN A 224 35.72 -35.30 -3.62
CA GLN A 224 35.18 -36.32 -4.52
C GLN A 224 33.86 -36.89 -4.01
N ILE A 225 33.75 -37.27 -2.73
CA ILE A 225 32.54 -37.85 -2.13
C ILE A 225 31.39 -36.85 -2.22
N LEU A 226 31.65 -35.57 -1.85
CA LEU A 226 30.63 -34.53 -1.88
C LEU A 226 30.19 -34.19 -3.30
N ASN A 227 31.13 -34.20 -4.26
CA ASN A 227 30.79 -33.94 -5.67
C ASN A 227 29.92 -35.06 -6.26
N GLU A 228 30.20 -36.33 -5.95
CA GLU A 228 29.37 -37.46 -6.41
C GLU A 228 27.93 -37.37 -5.86
N LEU A 229 27.75 -36.97 -4.59
CA LEU A 229 26.43 -36.75 -4.01
C LEU A 229 25.76 -35.50 -4.58
N GLN A 230 26.51 -34.42 -4.77
CA GLN A 230 26.01 -33.18 -5.32
C GLN A 230 25.47 -33.40 -6.74
N ILE A 231 26.16 -34.14 -7.60
CA ILE A 231 25.70 -34.48 -8.95
C ILE A 231 24.34 -35.19 -8.91
N LYS A 232 24.15 -36.11 -7.95
CA LYS A 232 22.86 -36.81 -7.80
C LYS A 232 21.72 -35.85 -7.37
N VAL A 233 22.01 -34.95 -6.43
CA VAL A 233 21.05 -33.91 -5.98
C VAL A 233 20.74 -32.93 -7.12
N ASP A 234 21.76 -32.58 -7.91
CA ASP A 234 21.61 -31.62 -9.01
C ASP A 234 20.66 -32.11 -10.11
N VAL A 235 20.53 -33.42 -10.31
CA VAL A 235 19.51 -33.97 -11.24
C VAL A 235 18.10 -33.55 -10.80
N PHE A 236 17.78 -33.69 -9.50
CA PHE A 236 16.46 -33.29 -8.99
C PHE A 236 16.29 -31.78 -8.95
N THR A 237 17.32 -31.04 -8.54
CA THR A 237 17.25 -29.57 -8.49
C THR A 237 17.09 -28.94 -9.87
N HIS A 238 17.70 -29.54 -10.91
CA HIS A 238 17.50 -29.12 -12.30
C HIS A 238 16.07 -29.36 -12.75
N GLN A 239 15.50 -30.55 -12.49
CA GLN A 239 14.12 -30.85 -12.83
C GLN A 239 13.12 -29.93 -12.07
N LEU A 240 13.40 -29.62 -10.80
CA LEU A 240 12.60 -28.67 -10.02
C LEU A 240 12.68 -27.24 -10.61
N ALA A 241 13.86 -26.84 -11.08
CA ALA A 241 14.06 -25.56 -11.74
C ALA A 241 13.28 -25.49 -13.05
N GLU A 242 13.34 -26.53 -13.89
CA GLU A 242 12.58 -26.63 -15.13
C GLU A 242 11.06 -26.55 -14.89
N LEU A 243 10.53 -27.31 -13.92
CA LEU A 243 9.12 -27.26 -13.57
C LEU A 243 8.70 -25.89 -13.03
N LYS A 244 9.56 -25.22 -12.29
CA LYS A 244 9.33 -23.86 -11.80
C LYS A 244 9.27 -22.84 -12.96
N GLU A 245 10.16 -22.96 -13.92
CA GLU A 245 10.19 -22.12 -15.11
C GLU A 245 8.95 -22.37 -15.98
N GLN A 246 8.63 -23.64 -16.22
CA GLN A 246 7.43 -24.03 -16.96
C GLN A 246 6.15 -23.48 -16.33
N ARG A 247 6.04 -23.58 -14.99
CA ARG A 247 4.93 -22.99 -14.24
C ARG A 247 4.86 -21.48 -14.40
N ALA A 248 6.00 -20.77 -14.30
CA ALA A 248 6.06 -19.33 -14.47
C ALA A 248 5.63 -18.92 -15.88
N HIS A 249 6.06 -19.66 -16.91
CA HIS A 249 5.70 -19.42 -18.30
C HIS A 249 4.19 -19.61 -18.51
N LEU A 250 3.62 -20.74 -18.07
CA LEU A 250 2.16 -20.99 -18.17
C LEU A 250 1.35 -19.93 -17.43
N SER A 251 1.79 -19.53 -16.23
CA SER A 251 1.14 -18.46 -15.47
C SER A 251 1.14 -17.13 -16.22
N HIS A 252 2.27 -16.78 -16.84
CA HIS A 252 2.39 -15.56 -17.63
C HIS A 252 1.51 -15.60 -18.89
N GLN A 253 1.50 -16.74 -19.60
CA GLN A 253 0.64 -16.93 -20.77
C GLN A 253 -0.84 -16.83 -20.40
N LEU A 254 -1.26 -17.53 -19.35
CA LEU A 254 -2.63 -17.48 -18.85
C LEU A 254 -3.04 -16.05 -18.48
N GLN A 255 -2.17 -15.33 -17.77
CA GLN A 255 -2.41 -13.95 -17.35
C GLN A 255 -2.54 -13.01 -18.55
N HIS A 256 -1.64 -13.11 -19.53
CA HIS A 256 -1.70 -12.30 -20.74
C HIS A 256 -2.97 -12.58 -21.57
N LYS A 257 -3.32 -13.87 -21.74
CA LYS A 257 -4.54 -14.30 -22.41
C LYS A 257 -5.79 -13.83 -21.68
N LEU A 258 -5.79 -13.90 -20.34
CA LEU A 258 -6.88 -13.37 -19.52
C LEU A 258 -7.03 -11.86 -19.70
N PHE A 259 -5.94 -11.11 -19.67
CA PHE A 259 -5.98 -9.65 -19.81
C PHE A 259 -6.43 -9.21 -21.20
N SER A 260 -6.17 -9.98 -22.25
CA SER A 260 -6.70 -9.70 -23.60
C SER A 260 -8.22 -9.88 -23.71
N GLN A 261 -8.87 -10.62 -22.81
CA GLN A 261 -10.33 -10.75 -22.78
C GLN A 261 -11.03 -9.58 -22.08
N TYR A 262 -10.30 -8.85 -21.22
CA TYR A 262 -10.84 -7.63 -20.60
C TYR A 262 -10.65 -6.45 -21.56
N ALA A 263 -11.56 -6.34 -22.54
CA ALA A 263 -11.59 -5.28 -23.53
C ALA A 263 -12.61 -4.20 -23.14
N PHE A 264 -12.17 -2.96 -23.03
CA PHE A 264 -12.94 -1.84 -22.53
C PHE A 264 -13.27 -0.85 -23.64
N LEU A 265 -14.54 -0.50 -23.74
CA LEU A 265 -15.02 0.59 -24.56
C LEU A 265 -14.75 1.93 -23.85
N ASN A 266 -14.41 2.94 -24.64
CA ASN A 266 -14.51 4.33 -24.22
C ASN A 266 -15.77 5.02 -24.78
N ALA A 267 -16.03 6.27 -24.39
CA ALA A 267 -17.21 6.99 -24.85
C ALA A 267 -17.18 7.35 -26.35
N GLU A 268 -16.02 7.27 -27.00
CA GLU A 268 -15.87 7.44 -28.45
C GLU A 268 -16.12 6.15 -29.23
N GLY A 269 -16.31 5.01 -28.55
CA GLY A 269 -16.51 3.71 -29.14
C GLY A 269 -15.23 2.94 -29.48
N ASN A 270 -14.05 3.41 -29.05
CA ASN A 270 -12.79 2.70 -29.23
C ASN A 270 -12.64 1.62 -28.14
N ILE A 271 -12.04 0.49 -28.52
CA ILE A 271 -11.82 -0.67 -27.64
C ILE A 271 -10.32 -0.85 -27.42
N GLU A 272 -9.90 -0.97 -26.17
CA GLU A 272 -8.55 -1.38 -25.77
C GLU A 272 -8.62 -2.47 -24.71
N ASP A 273 -7.77 -3.50 -24.80
CA ASP A 273 -7.66 -4.52 -23.77
C ASP A 273 -6.72 -4.08 -22.62
N LEU A 274 -6.71 -4.85 -21.53
CA LEU A 274 -5.86 -4.51 -20.38
C LEU A 274 -4.37 -4.46 -20.72
N ASN A 275 -3.87 -5.28 -21.64
CA ASN A 275 -2.46 -5.26 -22.02
C ASN A 275 -2.12 -3.93 -22.71
N GLN A 276 -2.98 -3.47 -23.61
CA GLN A 276 -2.84 -2.17 -24.30
C GLN A 276 -2.96 -1.00 -23.32
N ILE A 277 -4.00 -0.99 -22.48
CA ILE A 277 -4.24 0.08 -21.50
C ILE A 277 -3.06 0.26 -20.52
N PHE A 278 -2.38 -0.83 -20.17
CA PHE A 278 -1.27 -0.78 -19.22
C PHE A 278 0.12 -0.65 -19.86
N GLU A 279 0.24 -0.68 -21.18
CA GLU A 279 1.52 -0.61 -21.89
C GLU A 279 2.36 0.62 -21.51
N ASP A 280 1.71 1.78 -21.38
CA ASP A 280 2.35 3.05 -21.01
C ASP A 280 2.47 3.28 -19.50
N THR A 281 2.05 2.34 -18.67
CA THR A 281 2.19 2.44 -17.21
C THR A 281 3.59 2.05 -16.76
N PRO A 282 4.08 2.55 -15.59
CA PRO A 282 5.42 2.22 -15.11
C PRO A 282 5.70 0.72 -14.97
N ASN A 283 4.70 -0.08 -14.64
CA ASN A 283 4.84 -1.53 -14.45
C ASN A 283 4.56 -2.34 -15.71
N LYS A 284 3.95 -1.74 -16.73
CA LYS A 284 3.56 -2.38 -18.01
C LYS A 284 2.70 -3.66 -17.90
N ILE A 285 2.37 -4.07 -16.69
CA ILE A 285 1.60 -5.30 -16.41
C ILE A 285 0.40 -4.92 -15.54
N PRO A 286 -0.83 -5.28 -15.95
CA PRO A 286 -2.01 -5.06 -15.12
C PRO A 286 -1.89 -5.79 -13.76
N PRO A 287 -2.16 -5.13 -12.63
CA PRO A 287 -2.24 -5.82 -11.34
C PRO A 287 -3.35 -6.89 -11.32
N ALA A 288 -3.18 -7.94 -10.52
CA ALA A 288 -4.17 -9.00 -10.38
C ALA A 288 -5.56 -8.44 -9.99
N GLY A 289 -6.61 -8.90 -10.69
CA GLY A 289 -7.99 -8.42 -10.52
C GLY A 289 -8.26 -7.04 -11.13
N SER A 290 -7.41 -6.55 -12.06
CA SER A 290 -7.74 -5.41 -12.91
C SER A 290 -8.96 -5.74 -13.78
N GLY A 291 -9.87 -4.79 -13.93
CA GLY A 291 -11.15 -4.99 -14.67
C GLY A 291 -12.31 -5.52 -13.83
N GLU A 292 -12.04 -6.04 -12.62
CA GLU A 292 -13.07 -6.60 -11.73
C GLU A 292 -13.71 -5.58 -10.76
N CYS A 293 -13.31 -4.31 -10.81
CA CYS A 293 -13.91 -3.25 -10.00
C CYS A 293 -15.31 -2.86 -10.49
N ALA A 294 -16.13 -2.26 -9.62
CA ALA A 294 -17.50 -1.91 -9.96
C ALA A 294 -17.58 -0.84 -11.07
N ALA A 295 -16.80 0.24 -10.99
CA ALA A 295 -16.84 1.34 -11.94
C ALA A 295 -16.55 0.92 -13.41
N PRO A 296 -15.51 0.14 -13.73
CA PRO A 296 -15.29 -0.36 -15.09
C PRO A 296 -16.45 -1.23 -15.63
N LYS A 297 -17.04 -2.10 -14.80
CA LYS A 297 -18.19 -2.93 -15.19
C LYS A 297 -19.39 -2.07 -15.55
N LEU A 298 -19.67 -1.05 -14.75
CA LEU A 298 -20.77 -0.12 -14.93
C LEU A 298 -20.67 0.67 -16.24
N LEU A 299 -19.52 1.28 -16.49
CA LEU A 299 -19.27 2.04 -17.71
C LEU A 299 -19.30 1.15 -18.95
N GLN A 300 -18.66 -0.03 -18.90
CA GLN A 300 -18.68 -0.99 -19.99
C GLN A 300 -20.10 -1.38 -20.38
N TYR A 301 -20.91 -1.70 -19.38
CA TYR A 301 -22.29 -2.10 -19.61
C TYR A 301 -23.14 -0.95 -20.17
N ALA A 302 -22.95 0.28 -19.66
CA ALA A 302 -23.63 1.46 -20.18
C ALA A 302 -23.30 1.69 -21.66
N TYR A 303 -22.02 1.67 -22.03
CA TYR A 303 -21.59 1.88 -23.43
C TYR A 303 -22.08 0.78 -24.36
N LEU A 304 -21.99 -0.49 -23.98
CA LEU A 304 -22.44 -1.62 -24.77
C LEU A 304 -23.94 -1.54 -25.12
N ASN A 305 -24.74 -0.96 -24.22
CA ASN A 305 -26.18 -0.89 -24.36
C ASN A 305 -26.68 0.52 -24.75
N GLY A 306 -25.80 1.46 -25.11
CA GLY A 306 -26.15 2.78 -25.59
C GLY A 306 -26.69 3.74 -24.54
N TYR A 307 -26.44 3.46 -23.23
CA TYR A 307 -26.82 4.36 -22.14
C TYR A 307 -25.78 5.46 -21.96
N THR A 308 -26.23 6.66 -21.65
CA THR A 308 -25.35 7.81 -21.36
C THR A 308 -25.01 7.83 -19.86
N PRO A 309 -23.76 7.63 -19.46
CA PRO A 309 -23.35 7.78 -18.06
C PRO A 309 -23.35 9.25 -17.63
N LEU A 310 -23.90 9.53 -16.46
CA LEU A 310 -24.04 10.88 -15.93
C LEU A 310 -23.23 11.10 -14.65
N ALA A 311 -23.28 10.18 -13.67
CA ALA A 311 -22.53 10.25 -12.44
C ALA A 311 -22.30 8.87 -11.85
N LEU A 312 -21.23 8.72 -11.05
CA LEU A 312 -20.80 7.48 -10.42
C LEU A 312 -20.64 7.66 -8.91
N ALA A 313 -21.02 6.64 -8.14
CA ALA A 313 -20.63 6.53 -6.75
C ALA A 313 -20.29 5.07 -6.40
N GLU A 314 -19.26 4.89 -5.57
CA GLU A 314 -18.87 3.57 -5.03
C GLU A 314 -18.89 3.63 -3.49
N PHE A 315 -19.44 2.62 -2.83
CA PHE A 315 -19.48 2.53 -1.37
C PHE A 315 -19.06 1.16 -0.86
N TRP A 316 -18.54 1.13 0.35
CA TRP A 316 -18.14 -0.11 0.99
C TRP A 316 -19.31 -0.75 1.76
N TRP A 317 -19.48 -2.04 1.59
CA TRP A 317 -20.49 -2.84 2.30
C TRP A 317 -19.84 -3.97 3.08
N GLY A 318 -20.03 -3.98 4.39
CA GLY A 318 -19.52 -5.01 5.28
C GLY A 318 -18.28 -4.60 6.08
N ARG A 319 -17.60 -5.61 6.63
CA ARG A 319 -16.42 -5.44 7.47
C ARG A 319 -15.25 -4.86 6.70
N SER A 320 -14.48 -4.02 7.38
CA SER A 320 -13.20 -3.49 6.87
C SER A 320 -12.20 -4.63 6.60
N PRO A 321 -11.48 -4.62 5.46
CA PRO A 321 -10.39 -5.57 5.25
C PRO A 321 -9.26 -5.29 6.23
N LYS A 322 -8.45 -6.32 6.55
CA LYS A 322 -7.29 -6.16 7.46
C LYS A 322 -6.21 -5.20 6.93
N SER A 323 -6.19 -4.98 5.62
CA SER A 323 -5.16 -4.16 4.96
C SER A 323 -5.49 -2.67 4.89
N GLU A 324 -6.74 -2.27 5.10
CA GLU A 324 -7.20 -0.88 4.93
C GLU A 324 -8.43 -0.61 5.80
N ILE A 325 -8.64 0.65 6.18
CA ILE A 325 -9.83 1.04 6.93
C ILE A 325 -10.92 1.42 5.94
N ARG A 326 -11.98 0.58 5.88
CA ARG A 326 -13.19 0.85 5.09
C ARG A 326 -14.42 0.72 5.97
N LYS A 327 -15.10 1.82 6.18
CA LYS A 327 -16.33 1.85 6.99
C LYS A 327 -17.53 1.39 6.16
N HIS A 328 -18.39 0.59 6.76
CA HIS A 328 -19.65 0.15 6.17
C HIS A 328 -20.52 1.34 5.73
N LYS A 329 -21.12 1.27 4.55
CA LYS A 329 -21.95 2.30 3.91
C LYS A 329 -21.24 3.62 3.57
N THR A 330 -19.93 3.73 3.75
CA THR A 330 -19.17 4.95 3.42
C THR A 330 -18.72 4.91 1.96
N TYR A 331 -18.77 6.08 1.31
CA TYR A 331 -18.32 6.25 -0.07
C TYR A 331 -16.80 6.29 -0.17
N TYR A 332 -16.29 5.75 -1.27
CA TYR A 332 -14.86 5.71 -1.57
C TYR A 332 -14.60 5.97 -3.05
N ALA A 333 -13.54 6.68 -3.33
CA ALA A 333 -13.07 6.88 -4.70
C ALA A 333 -12.57 5.56 -5.32
N SER A 334 -12.58 5.48 -6.64
CA SER A 334 -12.01 4.35 -7.38
C SER A 334 -10.53 4.18 -7.10
N CYS A 335 -10.03 2.94 -7.12
CA CYS A 335 -8.65 2.65 -6.72
C CYS A 335 -7.61 3.24 -7.68
N GLN A 336 -6.49 3.73 -7.11
CA GLN A 336 -5.42 4.37 -7.90
C GLN A 336 -4.58 3.39 -8.72
N SER A 337 -4.46 2.15 -8.27
CA SER A 337 -3.51 1.20 -8.87
C SER A 337 -4.04 0.45 -10.08
N LYS A 338 -5.34 0.13 -10.09
CA LYS A 338 -5.99 -0.66 -11.15
C LYS A 338 -6.89 0.20 -12.02
N CYS A 339 -7.70 1.06 -11.39
CA CYS A 339 -8.76 1.79 -12.08
C CYS A 339 -8.25 3.03 -12.81
N VAL A 340 -7.14 3.67 -12.39
CA VAL A 340 -6.66 4.88 -13.07
C VAL A 340 -6.39 4.66 -14.56
N PRO A 341 -5.64 3.66 -15.01
CA PRO A 341 -5.45 3.45 -16.45
C PRO A 341 -6.75 3.05 -17.17
N ILE A 342 -7.54 2.15 -16.57
CA ILE A 342 -8.77 1.63 -17.17
C ILE A 342 -9.80 2.75 -17.34
N LEU A 343 -10.14 3.45 -16.27
CA LEU A 343 -11.12 4.56 -16.33
C LEU A 343 -10.57 5.74 -17.15
N GLY A 344 -9.24 5.95 -17.14
CA GLY A 344 -8.60 6.93 -18.02
C GLY A 344 -8.86 6.67 -19.49
N HIS A 345 -8.84 5.39 -19.93
CA HIS A 345 -9.26 5.00 -21.27
C HIS A 345 -10.78 5.14 -21.46
N MET A 346 -11.57 4.60 -20.54
CA MET A 346 -13.02 4.53 -20.67
C MET A 346 -13.71 5.91 -20.69
N MET A 347 -13.10 6.90 -20.05
CA MET A 347 -13.63 8.28 -20.01
C MET A 347 -13.22 9.14 -21.20
N LYS A 348 -12.38 8.67 -22.13
CA LYS A 348 -12.08 9.40 -23.38
C LYS A 348 -13.40 9.63 -24.14
N GLY A 349 -13.69 10.89 -24.45
CA GLY A 349 -14.95 11.32 -25.07
C GLY A 349 -16.06 11.74 -24.10
N LEU A 350 -15.88 11.58 -22.78
CA LEU A 350 -16.78 12.19 -21.77
C LEU A 350 -16.28 13.56 -21.34
N GLU A 351 -17.20 14.48 -21.10
CA GLU A 351 -16.94 15.67 -20.30
C GLU A 351 -16.92 15.28 -18.83
N VAL A 352 -15.73 15.22 -18.24
CA VAL A 352 -15.51 14.80 -16.86
C VAL A 352 -15.25 16.01 -15.98
N ASP A 353 -15.70 15.97 -14.73
CA ASP A 353 -15.37 16.98 -13.74
C ASP A 353 -13.84 17.18 -13.64
N PRO A 354 -13.38 18.41 -13.43
CA PRO A 354 -11.95 18.66 -13.25
C PRO A 354 -11.42 17.87 -12.06
N ASN A 355 -10.16 17.43 -12.18
CA ASN A 355 -9.50 16.77 -11.07
C ASN A 355 -9.20 17.79 -9.96
N PRO A 356 -9.85 17.73 -8.79
CA PRO A 356 -9.65 18.72 -7.73
C PRO A 356 -8.22 18.74 -7.19
N LEU A 357 -7.45 17.64 -7.41
CA LEU A 357 -6.04 17.58 -7.03
C LEU A 357 -5.11 18.35 -7.98
N LEU A 358 -5.60 18.83 -9.12
CA LEU A 358 -4.88 19.70 -10.04
C LEU A 358 -5.20 21.18 -9.80
N GLU A 359 -6.29 21.49 -9.15
CA GLU A 359 -6.62 22.84 -8.72
C GLU A 359 -5.61 23.26 -7.65
N ASN A 360 -5.07 24.47 -7.78
CA ASN A 360 -4.21 25.03 -6.75
C ASN A 360 -5.05 25.63 -5.62
N PRO A 361 -5.28 24.93 -4.50
CA PRO A 361 -6.13 25.45 -3.42
C PRO A 361 -5.47 26.61 -2.66
N ALA A 362 -4.25 26.97 -3.03
CA ALA A 362 -3.51 28.12 -2.52
C ALA A 362 -3.69 29.38 -3.39
N GLU A 363 -4.39 29.27 -4.54
CA GLU A 363 -4.64 30.42 -5.40
C GLU A 363 -5.42 31.52 -4.65
N GLY A 364 -4.94 32.75 -4.73
CA GLY A 364 -5.51 33.88 -4.01
C GLY A 364 -5.25 33.91 -2.50
N LYS A 365 -4.44 32.99 -1.95
CA LYS A 365 -4.03 33.01 -0.53
C LYS A 365 -2.61 33.53 -0.38
N ASP A 366 -2.42 34.41 0.58
CA ASP A 366 -1.10 34.94 0.93
C ASP A 366 -0.41 34.10 2.00
N LEU A 367 0.91 34.24 2.12
CA LEU A 367 1.74 33.62 3.11
C LEU A 367 2.24 34.70 4.07
N ASP A 368 1.62 34.81 5.26
CA ASP A 368 1.99 35.82 6.24
C ASP A 368 3.33 35.49 6.89
N ILE A 369 4.23 36.47 6.94
CA ILE A 369 5.51 36.35 7.66
C ILE A 369 5.30 36.77 9.11
N LEU A 370 5.46 35.84 10.05
CA LEU A 370 5.36 36.09 11.49
C LEU A 370 6.67 36.60 12.08
N PHE A 371 7.79 36.12 11.54
CA PHE A 371 9.15 36.52 11.94
C PHE A 371 10.15 36.21 10.82
N GLN A 372 11.15 37.05 10.70
CA GLN A 372 12.22 36.88 9.73
C GLN A 372 13.52 37.54 10.24
N ASP A 373 14.64 36.85 10.04
CA ASP A 373 16.00 37.40 10.15
C ASP A 373 16.94 36.81 9.09
N ASP A 374 18.24 36.98 9.22
CA ASP A 374 19.23 36.45 8.27
C ASP A 374 19.33 34.91 8.29
N HIS A 375 18.69 34.22 9.22
CA HIS A 375 18.90 32.79 9.48
C HIS A 375 17.64 31.95 9.36
N ILE A 376 16.48 32.50 9.72
CA ILE A 376 15.20 31.82 9.74
C ILE A 376 14.07 32.71 9.22
N VAL A 377 13.03 32.09 8.71
CA VAL A 377 11.74 32.72 8.45
C VAL A 377 10.63 31.83 9.05
N VAL A 378 9.72 32.46 9.78
CA VAL A 378 8.54 31.81 10.36
C VAL A 378 7.31 32.40 9.68
N VAL A 379 6.47 31.54 9.16
CA VAL A 379 5.30 31.93 8.40
C VAL A 379 4.02 31.31 8.95
N HIS A 380 2.89 31.96 8.75
CA HIS A 380 1.58 31.35 8.90
C HIS A 380 1.16 30.75 7.54
N LYS A 381 1.01 29.44 7.52
CA LYS A 381 0.55 28.69 6.35
C LYS A 381 -0.97 28.54 6.42
N PRO A 382 -1.77 29.08 5.48
CA PRO A 382 -3.21 28.87 5.47
C PRO A 382 -3.58 27.40 5.15
N ALA A 383 -4.81 26.99 5.49
CA ALA A 383 -5.36 25.71 5.09
C ALA A 383 -5.47 25.60 3.57
N GLY A 384 -5.29 24.37 3.04
CA GLY A 384 -5.28 24.14 1.60
C GLY A 384 -3.97 24.49 0.90
N PHE A 385 -2.94 24.89 1.64
CA PHE A 385 -1.64 25.31 1.12
C PHE A 385 -0.57 24.22 1.33
N LEU A 386 0.21 23.88 0.31
CA LEU A 386 1.30 22.94 0.45
C LEU A 386 2.46 23.52 1.25
N SER A 387 3.08 22.73 2.14
CA SER A 387 4.33 23.12 2.81
C SER A 387 5.53 23.08 1.87
N VAL A 388 5.56 22.12 0.94
CA VAL A 388 6.61 21.89 -0.06
C VAL A 388 5.97 21.52 -1.39
N PRO A 389 6.67 21.71 -2.53
CA PRO A 389 6.12 21.38 -3.84
C PRO A 389 5.65 19.94 -3.95
N GLY A 390 4.44 19.75 -4.48
CA GLY A 390 3.89 18.45 -4.82
C GLY A 390 4.34 17.94 -6.19
N LYS A 391 3.79 16.82 -6.61
CA LYS A 391 4.05 16.28 -7.96
C LYS A 391 3.42 17.17 -9.04
N THR A 392 2.19 17.56 -8.85
CA THR A 392 1.39 18.37 -9.79
C THR A 392 1.39 19.85 -9.42
N ILE A 393 1.02 20.20 -8.21
CA ILE A 393 0.98 21.58 -7.70
C ILE A 393 2.38 21.95 -7.20
N LYS A 394 2.99 22.99 -7.78
CA LYS A 394 4.32 23.49 -7.40
C LYS A 394 4.28 24.63 -6.41
N ASP A 395 3.19 25.39 -6.40
CA ASP A 395 2.96 26.45 -5.42
C ASP A 395 2.92 25.89 -4.00
N SER A 396 3.74 26.44 -3.13
CA SER A 396 3.91 25.97 -1.75
C SER A 396 4.55 27.04 -0.88
N ALA A 397 4.42 26.90 0.44
CA ALA A 397 5.12 27.80 1.37
C ALA A 397 6.64 27.84 1.09
N TYR A 398 7.24 26.69 0.75
CA TYR A 398 8.64 26.62 0.35
C TYR A 398 8.94 27.45 -0.88
N THR A 399 8.19 27.31 -1.97
CA THR A 399 8.45 28.04 -3.22
C THR A 399 8.27 29.54 -3.05
N ARG A 400 7.24 29.96 -2.32
CA ARG A 400 7.00 31.38 -2.03
C ARG A 400 8.08 31.99 -1.14
N VAL A 401 8.55 31.27 -0.10
CA VAL A 401 9.70 31.71 0.70
C VAL A 401 10.98 31.78 -0.13
N GLN A 402 11.18 30.85 -1.07
CA GLN A 402 12.32 30.88 -1.99
C GLN A 402 12.28 32.10 -2.91
N GLU A 403 11.10 32.48 -3.41
CA GLU A 403 10.88 33.67 -4.24
C GLU A 403 11.13 34.97 -3.46
N MET A 404 10.74 35.01 -2.17
CA MET A 404 11.00 36.13 -1.28
C MET A 404 12.48 36.29 -0.92
N HIS A 405 13.24 35.22 -0.98
CA HIS A 405 14.66 35.16 -0.58
C HIS A 405 15.54 34.53 -1.67
N PRO A 406 15.67 35.14 -2.86
CA PRO A 406 16.38 34.54 -3.99
C PRO A 406 17.88 34.37 -3.78
N ASP A 407 18.49 35.18 -2.90
CA ASP A 407 19.94 35.25 -2.71
C ASP A 407 20.44 34.40 -1.51
N VAL A 408 19.58 33.64 -0.81
CA VAL A 408 19.99 32.81 0.33
C VAL A 408 20.34 31.39 -0.10
N GLU A 409 21.13 30.67 0.73
CA GLU A 409 21.42 29.25 0.49
C GLU A 409 20.18 28.35 0.58
N GLY A 410 19.18 28.75 1.38
CA GLY A 410 17.90 28.07 1.59
C GLY A 410 16.81 28.48 0.57
N PRO A 411 15.56 28.39 0.94
CA PRO A 411 15.06 27.88 2.23
C PRO A 411 15.31 26.38 2.43
N PHE A 412 15.54 25.97 3.67
CA PHE A 412 15.64 24.56 4.05
C PHE A 412 14.43 24.13 4.85
N VAL A 413 13.87 22.97 4.50
CA VAL A 413 12.69 22.41 5.14
C VAL A 413 13.07 21.71 6.45
N ILE A 414 12.55 22.20 7.57
CA ILE A 414 12.79 21.63 8.89
C ILE A 414 11.68 20.64 9.28
N HIS A 415 10.44 21.06 9.09
CA HIS A 415 9.24 20.24 9.30
C HIS A 415 8.18 20.59 8.25
N ARG A 416 7.07 19.89 8.27
CA ARG A 416 5.97 20.12 7.33
C ARG A 416 4.63 20.05 8.07
N LEU A 417 3.68 20.84 7.60
CA LEU A 417 2.27 20.69 7.89
C LEU A 417 1.60 20.00 6.68
N ASP A 418 0.54 19.25 6.94
CA ASP A 418 -0.30 18.71 5.87
C ASP A 418 -0.95 19.85 5.08
N MET A 419 -1.33 19.61 3.83
CA MET A 419 -1.95 20.63 2.97
C MET A 419 -3.18 21.26 3.65
N ALA A 420 -4.06 20.44 4.22
CA ALA A 420 -5.27 20.89 4.88
C ALA A 420 -5.04 21.54 6.26
N THR A 421 -3.90 21.33 6.91
CA THR A 421 -3.56 21.90 8.22
C THR A 421 -3.04 23.32 8.06
N SER A 422 -3.60 24.27 8.80
CA SER A 422 -3.09 25.64 8.88
C SER A 422 -2.11 25.83 10.06
N GLY A 423 -1.40 26.97 10.10
CA GLY A 423 -0.59 27.37 11.24
C GLY A 423 0.88 27.62 10.97
N ILE A 424 1.66 27.63 12.03
CA ILE A 424 3.06 28.07 12.06
C ILE A 424 3.97 27.06 11.38
N LEU A 425 4.77 27.53 10.43
CA LEU A 425 5.79 26.79 9.71
C LEU A 425 7.11 27.57 9.71
N ILE A 426 8.23 26.91 9.99
CA ILE A 426 9.57 27.53 10.03
C ILE A 426 10.47 26.95 8.93
N PHE A 427 11.21 27.83 8.26
CA PHE A 427 12.28 27.50 7.32
C PHE A 427 13.60 28.07 7.81
N ALA A 428 14.69 27.36 7.55
CA ALA A 428 16.04 27.91 7.74
C ALA A 428 16.53 28.54 6.43
N LEU A 429 17.13 29.70 6.52
CA LEU A 429 17.71 30.40 5.35
C LEU A 429 19.19 30.04 5.12
N THR A 430 19.87 29.52 6.15
CA THR A 430 21.28 29.10 6.07
C THR A 430 21.48 27.64 6.48
N ARG A 431 22.52 26.98 5.98
CA ARG A 431 22.88 25.59 6.36
C ARG A 431 23.18 25.44 7.86
N ARG A 432 23.77 26.49 8.47
CA ARG A 432 24.05 26.49 9.91
C ARG A 432 22.75 26.45 10.72
N ALA A 433 21.81 27.30 10.35
CA ALA A 433 20.47 27.32 10.98
C ALA A 433 19.73 25.99 10.76
N ASN A 434 19.77 25.44 9.53
CA ASN A 434 19.17 24.15 9.20
C ASN A 434 19.69 23.02 10.12
N LYS A 435 21.02 22.86 10.25
CA LYS A 435 21.61 21.84 11.13
C LYS A 435 21.19 22.00 12.58
N SER A 436 21.18 23.25 13.09
CA SER A 436 20.79 23.54 14.46
C SER A 436 19.31 23.22 14.73
N LEU A 437 18.41 23.67 13.84
CA LEU A 437 16.98 23.41 13.96
C LEU A 437 16.65 21.91 13.81
N GLN A 438 17.24 21.22 12.82
CA GLN A 438 17.05 19.76 12.67
C GLN A 438 17.45 19.01 13.95
N LYS A 439 18.57 19.42 14.60
CA LYS A 439 18.98 18.83 15.86
C LYS A 439 17.90 19.01 16.93
N GLN A 440 17.36 20.22 17.11
CA GLN A 440 16.31 20.49 18.10
C GLN A 440 15.03 19.69 17.86
N PHE A 441 14.62 19.50 16.58
CA PHE A 441 13.50 18.63 16.23
C PHE A 441 13.77 17.15 16.52
N ILE A 442 14.99 16.67 16.26
CA ILE A 442 15.40 15.28 16.52
C ILE A 442 15.49 15.01 18.02
N THR A 443 16.08 15.92 18.80
CA THR A 443 16.22 15.82 20.26
C THR A 443 14.94 16.17 21.02
N ARG A 444 13.86 16.59 20.29
CA ARG A 444 12.56 16.96 20.85
C ARG A 444 12.60 18.15 21.82
N GLU A 445 13.53 19.06 21.61
CA GLU A 445 13.64 20.33 22.33
C GLU A 445 12.59 21.36 21.87
N VAL A 446 12.02 21.15 20.67
CA VAL A 446 10.98 22.03 20.10
C VAL A 446 9.63 21.72 20.71
N GLU A 447 8.99 22.73 21.29
CA GLU A 447 7.61 22.62 21.75
C GLU A 447 6.62 22.98 20.64
N LYS A 448 5.62 22.13 20.48
CA LYS A 448 4.56 22.31 19.48
C LYS A 448 3.21 22.12 20.15
N ARG A 449 2.31 23.05 19.90
CA ARG A 449 0.91 22.94 20.29
C ARG A 449 0.04 23.15 19.07
N TYR A 450 -0.91 22.26 18.88
CA TYR A 450 -1.96 22.37 17.85
C TYR A 450 -3.30 22.54 18.55
N VAL A 451 -4.19 23.27 17.91
CA VAL A 451 -5.61 23.32 18.26
C VAL A 451 -6.37 22.46 17.27
N ALA A 452 -7.29 21.65 17.77
CA ALA A 452 -8.21 20.88 16.94
C ALA A 452 -9.63 20.93 17.51
N MET A 453 -10.63 20.92 16.61
CA MET A 453 -12.01 20.65 16.95
C MET A 453 -12.30 19.20 16.58
N ILE A 454 -12.64 18.34 17.53
CA ILE A 454 -12.99 16.93 17.28
C ILE A 454 -14.49 16.72 17.36
N GLU A 455 -15.02 15.78 16.59
CA GLU A 455 -16.45 15.42 16.58
C GLU A 455 -16.80 14.64 17.84
N GLY A 456 -17.80 15.10 18.60
CA GLY A 456 -18.28 14.42 19.80
C GLY A 456 -17.84 15.04 21.11
N PHE A 457 -18.31 14.44 22.20
CA PHE A 457 -18.06 14.87 23.58
C PHE A 457 -16.99 13.97 24.21
N LEU A 458 -15.78 14.51 24.44
CA LEU A 458 -14.69 13.83 25.13
C LEU A 458 -14.84 14.02 26.65
N ALA A 459 -15.02 12.95 27.38
CA ALA A 459 -15.32 12.99 28.82
C ALA A 459 -14.09 13.34 29.67
N GLU A 460 -12.93 12.81 29.30
CA GLU A 460 -11.67 13.03 29.99
C GLU A 460 -11.10 14.43 29.67
N ASP A 461 -10.33 15.03 30.61
CA ASP A 461 -9.75 16.37 30.47
C ASP A 461 -8.40 16.36 29.74
N GLU A 462 -7.61 15.32 29.93
CA GLU A 462 -6.30 15.15 29.28
C GLU A 462 -5.91 13.68 29.16
N GLY A 463 -4.95 13.40 28.28
CA GLY A 463 -4.43 12.04 28.11
C GLY A 463 -3.35 11.92 27.04
N TYR A 464 -3.06 10.67 26.66
CA TYR A 464 -2.06 10.32 25.66
C TYR A 464 -2.60 9.31 24.68
N VAL A 465 -2.27 9.50 23.40
CA VAL A 465 -2.44 8.48 22.36
C VAL A 465 -1.08 8.00 21.90
N ARG A 466 -0.87 6.66 21.92
CA ARG A 466 0.39 6.02 21.55
C ARG A 466 0.11 4.90 20.54
N LEU A 467 -0.05 5.26 19.28
CA LEU A 467 -0.37 4.33 18.20
C LEU A 467 0.68 4.40 17.09
N PRO A 468 1.34 3.29 16.74
CA PRO A 468 2.35 3.27 15.69
C PRO A 468 1.71 3.42 14.31
N LEU A 469 2.30 4.29 13.46
CA LEU A 469 1.73 4.69 12.18
C LEU A 469 2.61 4.28 11.00
N ARG A 470 1.96 3.87 9.90
CA ARG A 470 2.58 3.73 8.58
C ARG A 470 1.64 4.21 7.48
N GLY A 471 2.22 4.48 6.30
CA GLY A 471 1.40 4.75 5.11
C GLY A 471 0.55 3.55 4.72
N ASP A 472 -0.69 3.81 4.33
CA ASP A 472 -1.49 2.81 3.65
C ASP A 472 -0.89 2.56 2.26
N LEU A 473 -0.58 1.33 1.94
CA LEU A 473 0.03 0.96 0.67
C LEU A 473 -0.98 0.98 -0.48
N TYR A 474 -2.27 0.84 -0.15
CA TYR A 474 -3.36 0.68 -1.10
C TYR A 474 -4.22 1.93 -1.25
N ASP A 475 -4.24 2.81 -0.23
CA ASP A 475 -5.04 4.04 -0.21
C ASP A 475 -4.19 5.26 0.23
N ARG A 476 -3.26 5.67 -0.62
CA ARG A 476 -2.48 6.90 -0.39
C ARG A 476 -3.35 8.13 -0.67
N PRO A 477 -3.24 9.20 0.15
CA PRO A 477 -2.18 9.48 1.13
C PRO A 477 -2.49 9.01 2.57
N ARG A 478 -3.50 8.17 2.81
CA ARG A 478 -3.90 7.73 4.16
C ARG A 478 -2.76 7.08 4.93
N GLN A 479 -2.82 7.22 6.24
CA GLN A 479 -1.98 6.51 7.21
C GLN A 479 -2.86 5.57 8.02
N ILE A 480 -2.29 4.44 8.45
CA ILE A 480 -2.98 3.44 9.27
C ILE A 480 -2.17 3.14 10.52
N VAL A 481 -2.87 2.72 11.58
CA VAL A 481 -2.25 2.13 12.76
C VAL A 481 -1.75 0.73 12.40
N CYS A 482 -0.49 0.45 12.71
CA CYS A 482 0.12 -0.84 12.41
C CYS A 482 1.14 -1.19 13.48
N PHE A 483 0.81 -2.12 14.36
CA PHE A 483 1.68 -2.52 15.47
C PHE A 483 2.91 -3.32 15.01
N GLU A 484 2.83 -3.99 13.88
CA GLU A 484 3.92 -4.82 13.36
C GLU A 484 4.99 -4.00 12.61
N HIS A 485 4.57 -3.03 11.78
CA HIS A 485 5.47 -2.28 10.88
C HIS A 485 5.34 -0.76 11.00
N GLY A 486 4.51 -0.28 11.91
CA GLY A 486 4.30 1.14 12.14
C GLY A 486 5.45 1.78 12.92
N LYS A 487 5.73 3.04 12.59
CA LYS A 487 6.70 3.84 13.34
C LYS A 487 6.03 4.37 14.60
N PRO A 488 6.66 4.27 15.79
CA PRO A 488 6.09 4.79 17.02
C PRO A 488 5.69 6.26 16.90
N ALA A 489 4.51 6.58 17.41
CA ALA A 489 4.00 7.93 17.46
C ALA A 489 3.31 8.18 18.82
N GLU A 490 3.47 9.39 19.36
CA GLU A 490 2.89 9.80 20.64
C GLU A 490 2.37 11.22 20.54
N THR A 491 1.14 11.43 21.05
CA THR A 491 0.46 12.73 21.16
C THR A 491 -0.12 12.85 22.57
N LYS A 492 0.22 13.92 23.31
CA LYS A 492 -0.54 14.35 24.49
C LYS A 492 -1.69 15.22 24.01
N TRP A 493 -2.84 15.13 24.67
CA TRP A 493 -3.99 15.99 24.39
C TRP A 493 -4.57 16.56 25.69
N GLU A 494 -5.18 17.73 25.60
CA GLU A 494 -5.82 18.46 26.71
C GLU A 494 -7.09 19.13 26.17
N VAL A 495 -8.20 19.02 26.90
CA VAL A 495 -9.46 19.65 26.52
C VAL A 495 -9.44 21.14 26.89
N ILE A 496 -9.85 21.98 25.93
CA ILE A 496 -10.02 23.42 26.11
C ILE A 496 -11.47 23.75 26.40
N GLU A 497 -12.37 23.21 25.57
CA GLU A 497 -13.79 23.55 25.57
C GLU A 497 -14.61 22.36 25.07
N ARG A 498 -15.80 22.20 25.59
CA ARG A 498 -16.78 21.18 25.14
C ARG A 498 -18.11 21.81 24.82
N ASN A 499 -18.72 21.34 23.76
CA ASN A 499 -20.14 21.56 23.50
C ASN A 499 -20.85 20.22 23.23
N GLU A 500 -22.13 20.23 22.91
CA GLU A 500 -22.92 19.01 22.74
C GLU A 500 -22.47 18.14 21.56
N GLN A 501 -21.83 18.72 20.55
CA GLN A 501 -21.48 18.06 19.30
C GLN A 501 -19.99 17.98 19.04
N THR A 502 -19.20 18.85 19.65
CA THR A 502 -17.75 18.92 19.40
C THR A 502 -16.97 19.21 20.70
N THR A 503 -15.71 18.82 20.70
CA THR A 503 -14.75 19.16 21.77
C THR A 503 -13.53 19.85 21.15
N LYS A 504 -13.15 21.01 21.67
CA LYS A 504 -11.92 21.74 21.31
C LYS A 504 -10.78 21.26 22.18
N VAL A 505 -9.67 20.84 21.56
CA VAL A 505 -8.54 20.23 22.25
C VAL A 505 -7.21 20.85 21.83
N TYR A 506 -6.28 20.93 22.78
CA TYR A 506 -4.86 21.05 22.47
C TYR A 506 -4.26 19.68 22.20
N LEU A 507 -3.42 19.61 21.16
CA LEU A 507 -2.66 18.43 20.79
C LEU A 507 -1.16 18.76 20.81
N HIS A 508 -0.39 17.99 21.58
CA HIS A 508 1.05 18.17 21.76
C HIS A 508 1.79 16.94 21.17
N PRO A 509 2.14 16.93 19.88
CA PRO A 509 2.81 15.79 19.26
C PRO A 509 4.27 15.71 19.73
N LYS A 510 4.63 14.60 20.39
CA LYS A 510 6.02 14.27 20.74
C LYS A 510 6.82 13.74 19.54
N THR A 511 6.14 13.23 18.56
CA THR A 511 6.66 12.74 17.27
C THR A 511 6.00 13.51 16.12
N GLY A 512 6.50 13.37 14.89
CA GLY A 512 5.96 14.08 13.71
C GLY A 512 5.71 13.10 12.55
N ARG A 513 4.80 12.14 12.70
CA ARG A 513 4.42 11.25 11.61
C ARG A 513 3.38 11.91 10.72
N THR A 514 3.38 11.55 9.44
CA THR A 514 2.35 12.02 8.48
C THR A 514 0.97 11.72 9.05
N HIS A 515 0.05 12.67 8.98
CA HIS A 515 -1.32 12.60 9.49
C HIS A 515 -1.46 12.16 10.97
N GLN A 516 -0.38 12.23 11.78
CA GLN A 516 -0.36 11.69 13.14
C GLN A 516 -1.56 12.14 13.97
N LEU A 517 -1.79 13.44 14.07
CA LEU A 517 -2.87 13.99 14.89
C LEU A 517 -4.24 13.58 14.38
N ARG A 518 -4.42 13.53 13.06
CA ARG A 518 -5.65 13.13 12.41
C ARG A 518 -6.01 11.68 12.71
N VAL A 519 -5.03 10.76 12.57
CA VAL A 519 -5.23 9.32 12.88
C VAL A 519 -5.41 9.11 14.37
N HIS A 520 -4.63 9.77 15.22
CA HIS A 520 -4.75 9.62 16.68
C HIS A 520 -6.10 10.10 17.22
N CYS A 521 -6.72 11.11 16.59
CA CYS A 521 -8.07 11.55 16.93
C CYS A 521 -9.14 10.58 16.42
N SER A 522 -9.02 10.05 15.20
CA SER A 522 -10.07 9.29 14.55
C SER A 522 -10.08 7.79 14.88
N HIS A 523 -8.92 7.19 15.24
CA HIS A 523 -8.80 5.76 15.43
C HIS A 523 -9.51 5.29 16.71
N GLU A 524 -10.13 4.09 16.68
CA GLU A 524 -10.87 3.50 17.81
C GLU A 524 -10.03 3.30 19.08
N GLU A 525 -8.74 2.97 18.92
CA GLU A 525 -7.79 2.88 20.04
C GLU A 525 -7.14 4.24 20.39
N GLY A 526 -7.50 5.32 19.70
CA GLY A 526 -7.13 6.70 19.98
C GLY A 526 -8.25 7.42 20.72
N LEU A 527 -8.64 8.62 20.22
CA LEU A 527 -9.79 9.34 20.77
C LEU A 527 -11.13 8.82 20.24
N ASN A 528 -11.11 8.08 19.14
CA ASN A 528 -12.31 7.64 18.40
C ASN A 528 -13.27 8.78 18.03
N MET A 529 -12.71 9.97 17.86
CA MET A 529 -13.39 11.23 17.53
C MET A 529 -12.60 11.94 16.43
N PRO A 530 -12.99 11.82 15.17
CA PRO A 530 -12.28 12.48 14.07
C PRO A 530 -12.29 14.00 14.22
N ILE A 531 -11.30 14.66 13.64
CA ILE A 531 -11.26 16.13 13.60
C ILE A 531 -12.33 16.61 12.63
N VAL A 532 -13.07 17.63 13.01
CA VAL A 532 -14.11 18.26 12.18
C VAL A 532 -13.52 18.67 10.82
N GLY A 533 -14.19 18.27 9.75
CA GLY A 533 -13.77 18.58 8.39
C GLY A 533 -12.63 17.69 7.86
N ASP A 534 -12.28 16.60 8.56
CA ASP A 534 -11.29 15.65 8.09
C ASP A 534 -11.86 14.67 7.06
N GLY A 535 -11.89 15.06 5.79
CA GLY A 535 -12.40 14.23 4.70
C GLY A 535 -11.63 12.93 4.43
N LEU A 536 -10.48 12.68 5.12
CA LEU A 536 -9.77 11.40 5.00
C LEU A 536 -10.15 10.42 6.13
N TYR A 537 -10.35 10.91 7.36
CA TYR A 537 -10.52 10.05 8.53
C TYR A 537 -11.86 10.26 9.25
N GLY A 538 -12.67 11.21 8.81
CA GLY A 538 -13.97 11.57 9.36
C GLY A 538 -14.89 12.11 8.28
N ASN A 539 -15.68 13.12 8.61
CA ASN A 539 -16.61 13.79 7.72
C ASN A 539 -15.99 15.08 7.15
N LYS A 540 -16.21 15.34 5.87
CA LYS A 540 -15.75 16.58 5.22
C LYS A 540 -16.62 17.74 5.65
N ALA A 541 -16.01 18.92 5.87
CA ALA A 541 -16.67 20.21 6.05
C ALA A 541 -15.94 21.26 5.21
N ASP A 542 -16.18 22.54 5.49
CA ASP A 542 -15.54 23.68 4.82
C ASP A 542 -14.00 23.61 4.84
N ARG A 543 -13.43 23.17 5.96
CA ARG A 543 -11.98 22.98 6.13
C ARG A 543 -11.69 21.94 7.22
N LEU A 544 -10.45 21.44 7.26
CA LEU A 544 -9.94 20.69 8.39
C LEU A 544 -9.71 21.64 9.60
N HIS A 545 -10.38 21.38 10.71
CA HIS A 545 -10.26 22.16 11.95
C HIS A 545 -9.05 21.69 12.76
N LEU A 546 -7.85 21.78 12.15
CA LEU A 546 -6.54 21.51 12.76
C LEU A 546 -5.58 22.64 12.44
N HIS A 547 -5.01 23.24 13.49
CA HIS A 547 -4.14 24.41 13.39
C HIS A 547 -2.89 24.27 14.25
N ALA A 548 -1.72 24.48 13.68
CA ALA A 548 -0.44 24.55 14.39
C ALA A 548 -0.30 25.94 15.05
N GLU A 549 -0.84 26.05 16.26
CA GLU A 549 -1.04 27.34 16.95
C GLU A 549 0.23 27.91 17.56
N ARG A 550 1.07 27.04 18.17
CA ARG A 550 2.26 27.49 18.91
C ARG A 550 3.48 26.65 18.50
N LEU A 551 4.58 27.37 18.30
CA LEU A 551 5.89 26.79 18.05
C LEU A 551 6.92 27.51 18.91
N ALA A 552 7.64 26.79 19.78
CA ALA A 552 8.69 27.37 20.59
C ALA A 552 9.99 26.58 20.49
N LEU A 553 11.12 27.27 20.33
CA LEU A 553 12.43 26.68 20.09
C LEU A 553 13.56 27.68 20.42
N HIS A 554 14.79 27.18 20.46
CA HIS A 554 15.95 28.06 20.55
C HIS A 554 16.34 28.59 19.17
N HIS A 555 16.58 29.91 19.11
CA HIS A 555 17.12 30.50 17.87
C HIS A 555 18.41 29.79 17.45
N PRO A 556 18.56 29.40 16.16
CA PRO A 556 19.63 28.50 15.73
C PRO A 556 21.04 29.07 15.93
N VAL A 557 21.18 30.41 15.97
CA VAL A 557 22.46 31.11 16.09
C VAL A 557 22.64 31.74 17.46
N THR A 558 21.72 32.60 17.91
CA THR A 558 21.80 33.33 19.22
C THR A 558 21.55 32.45 20.42
N LYS A 559 20.84 31.31 20.23
CA LYS A 559 20.41 30.38 21.29
C LYS A 559 19.35 30.94 22.25
N GLU A 560 18.81 32.11 21.99
CA GLU A 560 17.70 32.67 22.75
C GLU A 560 16.45 31.81 22.53
N TRP A 561 15.65 31.67 23.58
CA TRP A 561 14.36 31.00 23.50
C TRP A 561 13.37 31.89 22.77
N MET A 562 12.73 31.36 21.73
CA MET A 562 11.74 32.07 20.96
C MET A 562 10.43 31.31 21.00
N GLU A 563 9.35 32.05 21.05
CA GLU A 563 7.99 31.53 21.02
C GLU A 563 7.18 32.28 19.97
N PHE A 564 6.50 31.52 19.11
CA PHE A 564 5.60 32.04 18.09
C PHE A 564 4.21 31.48 18.36
N GLN A 565 3.20 32.34 18.34
CA GLN A 565 1.81 31.96 18.48
C GLN A 565 0.98 32.67 17.39
N PHE A 566 0.06 31.91 16.81
CA PHE A 566 -0.94 32.42 15.87
C PHE A 566 -2.24 31.63 16.11
N ASP A 567 -3.27 32.32 16.55
CA ASP A 567 -4.49 31.68 17.02
C ASP A 567 -5.31 31.10 15.85
N ALA A 568 -6.04 30.02 16.13
CA ALA A 568 -6.92 29.39 15.15
C ALA A 568 -8.16 30.27 14.89
N GLU A 569 -8.62 30.32 13.65
CA GLU A 569 -9.81 31.05 13.25
C GLU A 569 -11.14 30.33 13.59
N PHE A 570 -11.12 29.16 14.24
CA PHE A 570 -12.26 28.31 14.61
C PHE A 570 -12.31 27.98 16.10
#